data_0af4583efe83002aa574a28db997aa16
#
_entry.id   0af4583efe83002aa574a28db997aa16
#
_cell.length_a   1.000
_cell.length_b   1.000
_cell.length_c   1.000
_cell.angle_alpha   90.00
_cell.angle_beta   90.00
_cell.angle_gamma   90.00
#
_symmetry.space_group_name_H-M   'P 1'
#
loop_
_entity.id
_entity.type
_entity.pdbx_description
1 polymer ?
#
loop_
_entity_poly.entity_id
_entity_poly.type
_entity_poly.pdbx_seq_one_letter_code
_entity_poly.pdbx_strand_id
1 'polypeptide(L)'
;MIVKDEAAVIERCLQSVQPLIDHWVIVDTGSTDSTRELISQQLAHLPGLLGERPWQDFASNRNQALALAREFLKTQSTQGGAANRDYLLLIDADEALELPTNFQLPPLSQPAYDFQMRYGDLSYARTSLIAADVDWAYVGVLHEYLQCAQQAVPTLLPGLSVRVRAEGARSRNPRKFHDDAALLEVALKRDPDNSRDQFYLAQSYRDAGETDAALSAYQRRAAMPGWDEERWYALLQVALLTERLHGESQPAAVLDAYQQAYQTRPSRAETLVEQARWHRLRSEFPAALLCARAAAQIPLTDDRLFIDLACYGWRALDEWSIAAWYCGCLAEGAEVMQRLLRLPPPSGELPRVRANLGFYQSRGFALEVDVSGVDSA
;
A
#
# COMPACT_ATOMS: atom_id res chain seq x y z
N MET A 1 19.41 -4.77 2.80
CA MET A 1 18.34 -5.71 3.20
C MET A 1 18.67 -6.34 4.54
N ILE A 2 17.68 -6.69 5.36
CA ILE A 2 17.81 -7.62 6.49
C ILE A 2 17.00 -8.87 6.19
N VAL A 3 17.45 -10.04 6.64
CA VAL A 3 16.78 -11.34 6.37
C VAL A 3 16.75 -12.23 7.60
N LYS A 4 15.73 -13.10 7.69
CA LYS A 4 15.65 -14.21 8.62
C LYS A 4 14.64 -15.26 8.13
N ASP A 5 15.13 -16.48 7.83
CA ASP A 5 14.32 -17.62 7.39
C ASP A 5 13.46 -17.35 6.14
N GLU A 6 14.06 -16.72 5.12
CA GLU A 6 13.43 -16.27 3.88
C GLU A 6 13.72 -17.15 2.65
N ALA A 7 14.19 -18.39 2.85
CA ALA A 7 14.55 -19.30 1.76
C ALA A 7 13.44 -19.50 0.71
N ALA A 8 12.17 -19.40 1.13
CA ALA A 8 11.03 -19.60 0.23
C ALA A 8 10.82 -18.45 -0.78
N VAL A 9 11.35 -17.26 -0.51
CA VAL A 9 11.01 -16.03 -1.29
C VAL A 9 12.22 -15.25 -1.77
N ILE A 10 13.38 -15.42 -1.14
CA ILE A 10 14.56 -14.58 -1.36
C ILE A 10 15.08 -14.62 -2.80
N GLU A 11 15.06 -15.78 -3.48
CA GLU A 11 15.56 -15.90 -4.86
C GLU A 11 14.82 -14.99 -5.82
N ARG A 12 13.48 -14.95 -5.73
CA ARG A 12 12.64 -14.08 -6.56
C ARG A 12 12.99 -12.60 -6.34
N CYS A 13 13.17 -12.19 -5.11
CA CYS A 13 13.57 -10.83 -4.77
C CYS A 13 14.93 -10.49 -5.40
N LEU A 14 15.95 -11.32 -5.16
CA LEU A 14 17.29 -11.08 -5.67
C LEU A 14 17.33 -11.04 -7.19
N GLN A 15 16.66 -11.97 -7.88
CA GLN A 15 16.57 -11.97 -9.34
C GLN A 15 15.94 -10.68 -9.89
N SER A 16 14.95 -10.12 -9.18
CA SER A 16 14.27 -8.90 -9.62
C SER A 16 15.13 -7.64 -9.54
N VAL A 17 16.09 -7.58 -8.61
CA VAL A 17 16.95 -6.41 -8.40
C VAL A 17 18.29 -6.46 -9.12
N GLN A 18 18.76 -7.65 -9.48
CA GLN A 18 20.06 -7.85 -10.15
C GLN A 18 20.31 -6.91 -11.34
N PRO A 19 19.31 -6.59 -12.20
CA PRO A 19 19.55 -5.69 -13.33
C PRO A 19 19.90 -4.25 -12.95
N LEU A 20 19.67 -3.83 -11.70
CA LEU A 20 19.84 -2.45 -11.24
C LEU A 20 20.96 -2.27 -10.20
N ILE A 21 21.54 -3.34 -9.70
CA ILE A 21 22.54 -3.25 -8.62
C ILE A 21 23.95 -3.60 -9.13
N ASP A 22 24.92 -2.82 -8.70
CA ASP A 22 26.35 -3.11 -8.93
C ASP A 22 26.98 -3.88 -7.76
N HIS A 23 26.42 -3.68 -6.56
CA HIS A 23 26.90 -4.26 -5.31
C HIS A 23 25.72 -4.66 -4.41
N TRP A 24 25.99 -5.53 -3.43
CA TRP A 24 24.96 -5.92 -2.47
C TRP A 24 25.48 -6.00 -1.05
N VAL A 25 24.64 -5.62 -0.09
CA VAL A 25 24.86 -5.83 1.35
C VAL A 25 23.57 -6.33 1.98
N ILE A 26 23.64 -7.50 2.59
CA ILE A 26 22.54 -8.17 3.27
C ILE A 26 22.98 -8.53 4.68
N VAL A 27 22.14 -8.29 5.67
CA VAL A 27 22.37 -8.66 7.06
C VAL A 27 21.43 -9.80 7.45
N ASP A 28 21.99 -10.94 7.75
CA ASP A 28 21.29 -12.07 8.33
C ASP A 28 21.10 -11.86 9.83
N THR A 29 19.88 -12.02 10.33
CA THR A 29 19.53 -11.81 11.74
C THR A 29 19.29 -13.12 12.49
N GLY A 30 19.84 -14.22 11.98
CA GLY A 30 19.80 -15.54 12.59
C GLY A 30 18.91 -16.52 11.84
N SER A 31 19.10 -16.65 10.52
CA SER A 31 18.46 -17.68 9.71
C SER A 31 18.93 -19.07 10.10
N THR A 32 17.98 -20.00 10.12
CA THR A 32 18.20 -21.42 10.41
C THR A 32 17.92 -22.32 9.21
N ASP A 33 17.39 -21.73 8.13
CA ASP A 33 17.12 -22.37 6.84
C ASP A 33 18.23 -22.08 5.81
N SER A 34 18.03 -22.41 4.53
CA SER A 34 18.99 -22.20 3.45
C SER A 34 19.06 -20.75 2.92
N THR A 35 18.53 -19.76 3.62
CA THR A 35 18.53 -18.35 3.18
C THR A 35 19.95 -17.85 2.83
N ARG A 36 20.93 -18.13 3.67
CA ARG A 36 22.32 -17.63 3.51
C ARG A 36 23.02 -18.26 2.30
N GLU A 37 22.81 -19.56 2.09
CA GLU A 37 23.32 -20.30 0.95
C GLU A 37 22.73 -19.78 -0.36
N LEU A 38 21.41 -19.56 -0.41
CA LEU A 38 20.70 -19.03 -1.58
C LEU A 38 21.20 -17.62 -1.94
N ILE A 39 21.37 -16.73 -0.96
CA ILE A 39 21.93 -15.39 -1.19
C ILE A 39 23.32 -15.49 -1.82
N SER A 40 24.20 -16.31 -1.23
CA SER A 40 25.57 -16.47 -1.69
C SER A 40 25.64 -17.04 -3.11
N GLN A 41 24.76 -17.98 -3.46
CA GLN A 41 24.69 -18.58 -4.79
C GLN A 41 24.14 -17.59 -5.83
N GLN A 42 23.02 -16.94 -5.53
CA GLN A 42 22.34 -16.03 -6.47
C GLN A 42 23.19 -14.78 -6.80
N LEU A 43 23.96 -14.29 -5.83
CA LEU A 43 24.73 -13.06 -5.97
C LEU A 43 26.24 -13.29 -6.12
N ALA A 44 26.68 -14.53 -6.37
CA ALA A 44 28.10 -14.91 -6.50
C ALA A 44 28.86 -14.12 -7.57
N HIS A 45 28.15 -13.61 -8.58
CA HIS A 45 28.75 -12.88 -9.72
C HIS A 45 28.87 -11.38 -9.46
N LEU A 46 28.32 -10.86 -8.36
CA LEU A 46 28.38 -9.46 -7.96
C LEU A 46 29.19 -9.29 -6.66
N PRO A 47 30.01 -8.25 -6.56
CA PRO A 47 30.70 -7.96 -5.32
C PRO A 47 29.70 -7.56 -4.22
N GLY A 48 29.89 -8.11 -3.02
CA GLY A 48 28.97 -7.82 -1.93
C GLY A 48 29.36 -8.44 -0.60
N LEU A 49 28.50 -8.26 0.40
CA LEU A 49 28.75 -8.69 1.76
C LEU A 49 27.49 -9.24 2.42
N LEU A 50 27.58 -10.46 2.94
CA LEU A 50 26.61 -11.04 3.87
C LEU A 50 27.14 -10.85 5.31
N GLY A 51 26.50 -9.93 6.05
CA GLY A 51 26.81 -9.68 7.46
C GLY A 51 25.89 -10.48 8.37
N GLU A 52 26.37 -10.86 9.54
CA GLU A 52 25.56 -11.49 10.59
C GLU A 52 25.41 -10.54 11.77
N ARG A 53 24.15 -10.34 12.23
CA ARG A 53 23.85 -9.53 13.42
C ARG A 53 22.72 -10.22 14.22
N PRO A 54 22.82 -10.27 15.54
CA PRO A 54 21.70 -10.78 16.34
C PRO A 54 20.47 -9.88 16.14
N TRP A 55 19.30 -10.51 16.14
CA TRP A 55 18.05 -9.79 16.10
C TRP A 55 17.88 -8.87 17.33
N GLN A 56 17.51 -7.63 17.11
CA GLN A 56 17.15 -6.64 18.14
C GLN A 56 15.73 -6.14 17.92
N ASP A 57 15.55 -5.31 16.91
CA ASP A 57 14.28 -4.81 16.37
C ASP A 57 14.48 -4.41 14.91
N PHE A 58 13.41 -4.07 14.20
CA PHE A 58 13.49 -3.75 12.78
C PHE A 58 14.36 -2.52 12.51
N ALA A 59 14.12 -1.40 13.22
CA ALA A 59 14.88 -0.18 13.00
C ALA A 59 16.37 -0.36 13.30
N SER A 60 16.70 -1.00 14.43
CA SER A 60 18.08 -1.26 14.83
C SER A 60 18.83 -2.12 13.81
N ASN A 61 18.24 -3.24 13.37
CA ASN A 61 18.90 -4.12 12.40
C ASN A 61 18.95 -3.49 10.99
N ARG A 62 17.95 -2.72 10.56
CA ARG A 62 18.02 -1.96 9.30
C ARG A 62 19.08 -0.87 9.36
N ASN A 63 19.23 -0.17 10.49
CA ASN A 63 20.30 0.82 10.67
C ASN A 63 21.70 0.18 10.66
N GLN A 64 21.84 -1.01 11.24
CA GLN A 64 23.09 -1.79 11.12
C GLN A 64 23.38 -2.16 9.67
N ALA A 65 22.38 -2.54 8.89
CA ALA A 65 22.53 -2.83 7.46
C ALA A 65 22.93 -1.59 6.66
N LEU A 66 22.33 -0.42 6.95
CA LEU A 66 22.70 0.86 6.32
C LEU A 66 24.17 1.25 6.65
N ALA A 67 24.58 1.11 7.91
CA ALA A 67 25.94 1.41 8.34
C ALA A 67 26.95 0.49 7.63
N LEU A 68 26.64 -0.81 7.55
CA LEU A 68 27.49 -1.80 6.87
C LEU A 68 27.59 -1.52 5.36
N ALA A 69 26.50 -1.12 4.72
CA ALA A 69 26.50 -0.77 3.31
C ALA A 69 27.34 0.47 3.02
N ARG A 70 27.25 1.51 3.86
CA ARG A 70 28.10 2.72 3.73
C ARG A 70 29.58 2.40 3.96
N GLU A 71 29.90 1.52 4.91
CA GLU A 71 31.26 1.08 5.16
C GLU A 71 31.80 0.28 3.96
N PHE A 72 31.01 -0.65 3.42
CA PHE A 72 31.37 -1.41 2.23
C PHE A 72 31.65 -0.50 1.03
N LEU A 73 30.80 0.49 0.73
CA LEU A 73 31.03 1.46 -0.35
C LEU A 73 32.36 2.21 -0.20
N LYS A 74 32.75 2.60 1.02
CA LYS A 74 34.06 3.25 1.25
C LYS A 74 35.23 2.37 0.85
N THR A 75 35.10 1.04 0.98
CA THR A 75 36.15 0.11 0.55
C THR A 75 36.22 -0.09 -0.95
N GLN A 76 35.10 0.15 -1.67
CA GLN A 76 35.01 0.06 -3.13
C GLN A 76 35.47 1.34 -3.83
N SER A 77 35.33 2.51 -3.18
CA SER A 77 35.62 3.84 -3.75
C SER A 77 37.11 4.17 -3.94
N THR A 78 38.04 3.22 -3.77
CA THR A 78 39.50 3.41 -3.95
C THR A 78 39.93 3.50 -5.42
N GLN A 79 39.02 3.34 -6.39
CA GLN A 79 39.33 3.47 -7.82
C GLN A 79 38.46 4.57 -8.49
N GLY A 80 38.90 5.80 -8.33
CA GLY A 80 38.77 6.94 -9.20
C GLY A 80 37.44 7.22 -9.93
N GLY A 81 36.77 8.29 -9.56
CA GLY A 81 35.78 8.95 -10.39
C GLY A 81 34.74 9.73 -9.59
N ALA A 82 35.01 10.99 -9.30
CA ALA A 82 34.15 11.91 -8.55
C ALA A 82 32.92 12.42 -9.34
N ALA A 83 32.24 11.58 -10.11
CA ALA A 83 31.15 12.04 -10.96
C ALA A 83 29.74 11.50 -10.62
N ASN A 84 29.62 10.36 -9.98
CA ASN A 84 28.30 9.76 -9.69
C ASN A 84 28.12 9.54 -8.18
N ARG A 85 26.94 9.93 -7.70
CA ARG A 85 26.49 9.72 -6.34
C ARG A 85 26.06 8.27 -6.16
N ASP A 86 26.54 7.61 -5.11
CA ASP A 86 26.11 6.25 -4.76
C ASP A 86 24.73 6.26 -4.10
N TYR A 87 23.93 5.24 -4.42
CA TYR A 87 22.60 5.06 -3.86
C TYR A 87 22.44 3.68 -3.24
N LEU A 88 21.64 3.59 -2.18
CA LEU A 88 21.28 2.34 -1.51
C LEU A 88 19.84 1.98 -1.88
N LEU A 89 19.65 0.85 -2.56
CA LEU A 89 18.33 0.25 -2.82
C LEU A 89 17.86 -0.51 -1.57
N LEU A 90 16.68 -0.16 -1.07
CA LEU A 90 16.05 -0.74 0.10
C LEU A 90 14.88 -1.62 -0.34
N ILE A 91 14.97 -2.91 -0.09
CA ILE A 91 13.95 -3.89 -0.47
C ILE A 91 13.88 -5.00 0.57
N ASP A 92 12.70 -5.57 0.79
CA ASP A 92 12.47 -6.70 1.68
C ASP A 92 12.50 -8.03 0.91
N ALA A 93 12.77 -9.14 1.59
CA ALA A 93 13.00 -10.44 0.96
C ALA A 93 11.77 -11.00 0.23
N ASP A 94 10.57 -10.63 0.66
CA ASP A 94 9.29 -11.07 0.07
C ASP A 94 8.74 -10.09 -1.00
N GLU A 95 9.53 -9.08 -1.36
CA GLU A 95 9.21 -8.12 -2.41
C GLU A 95 9.88 -8.48 -3.74
N ALA A 96 9.34 -7.97 -4.83
CA ALA A 96 9.92 -8.09 -6.16
C ALA A 96 9.82 -6.77 -6.91
N LEU A 97 10.95 -6.31 -7.46
CA LEU A 97 11.00 -5.14 -8.32
C LEU A 97 10.42 -5.48 -9.70
N GLU A 98 9.50 -4.66 -10.19
CA GLU A 98 8.91 -4.79 -11.51
C GLU A 98 9.44 -3.69 -12.42
N LEU A 99 10.18 -4.12 -13.44
CA LEU A 99 10.81 -3.23 -14.43
C LEU A 99 10.13 -3.40 -15.78
N PRO A 100 9.75 -2.32 -16.47
CA PRO A 100 9.36 -2.39 -17.87
C PRO A 100 10.46 -2.97 -18.76
N THR A 101 10.09 -3.56 -19.87
CA THR A 101 11.06 -4.01 -20.88
C THR A 101 11.94 -2.84 -21.30
N ASN A 102 13.26 -3.02 -21.29
CA ASN A 102 14.27 -2.00 -21.63
C ASN A 102 14.28 -0.78 -20.66
N PHE A 103 13.88 -0.97 -19.40
CA PHE A 103 14.00 0.08 -18.39
C PHE A 103 15.45 0.54 -18.26
N GLN A 104 15.64 1.85 -18.26
CA GLN A 104 16.92 2.48 -17.95
C GLN A 104 16.71 3.41 -16.77
N LEU A 105 17.55 3.26 -15.77
CA LEU A 105 17.53 4.15 -14.61
C LEU A 105 17.87 5.58 -15.06
N PRO A 106 17.01 6.57 -14.80
CA PRO A 106 17.31 7.94 -15.15
C PRO A 106 18.48 8.47 -14.29
N PRO A 107 19.14 9.57 -14.70
CA PRO A 107 20.16 10.21 -13.87
C PRO A 107 19.57 10.58 -12.50
N LEU A 108 20.20 10.07 -11.44
CA LEU A 108 19.77 10.31 -10.07
C LEU A 108 20.49 11.51 -9.49
N SER A 109 19.74 12.43 -8.86
CA SER A 109 20.28 13.67 -8.25
C SER A 109 19.67 13.99 -6.89
N GLN A 110 18.49 13.42 -6.59
CA GLN A 110 17.78 13.70 -5.35
C GLN A 110 18.34 12.92 -4.17
N PRO A 111 18.15 13.39 -2.93
CA PRO A 111 18.60 12.67 -1.72
C PRO A 111 17.89 11.33 -1.50
N ALA A 112 16.66 11.19 -2.01
CA ALA A 112 15.89 9.94 -1.94
C ALA A 112 14.81 9.88 -3.02
N TYR A 113 14.41 8.64 -3.33
CA TYR A 113 13.32 8.37 -4.25
C TYR A 113 12.34 7.36 -3.64
N ASP A 114 11.07 7.65 -3.85
CA ASP A 114 9.99 6.72 -3.57
C ASP A 114 9.76 5.79 -4.77
N PHE A 115 9.41 4.55 -4.47
CA PHE A 115 8.90 3.59 -5.45
C PHE A 115 7.41 3.38 -5.23
N GLN A 116 6.70 3.09 -6.33
CA GLN A 116 5.32 2.69 -6.27
C GLN A 116 5.22 1.25 -5.75
N MET A 117 4.69 1.07 -4.55
CA MET A 117 4.41 -0.23 -3.97
C MET A 117 3.03 -0.71 -4.41
N ARG A 118 2.91 -2.00 -4.77
CA ARG A 118 1.65 -2.64 -5.17
C ARG A 118 1.38 -3.85 -4.29
N TYR A 119 0.24 -3.83 -3.60
CA TYR A 119 -0.23 -4.92 -2.75
C TYR A 119 -1.70 -5.22 -3.05
N GLY A 120 -1.99 -6.23 -3.86
CA GLY A 120 -3.33 -6.43 -4.44
C GLY A 120 -3.78 -5.18 -5.20
N ASP A 121 -4.97 -4.67 -4.87
CA ASP A 121 -5.53 -3.45 -5.46
C ASP A 121 -5.03 -2.16 -4.78
N LEU A 122 -4.29 -2.29 -3.68
CA LEU A 122 -3.73 -1.15 -2.97
C LEU A 122 -2.42 -0.69 -3.59
N SER A 123 -2.27 0.63 -3.66
CA SER A 123 -1.04 1.27 -4.10
C SER A 123 -0.63 2.35 -3.11
N TYR A 124 0.68 2.47 -2.86
CA TYR A 124 1.26 3.49 -1.99
C TYR A 124 2.71 3.78 -2.38
N ALA A 125 3.21 4.95 -1.99
CA ALA A 125 4.60 5.31 -2.20
C ALA A 125 5.44 4.95 -0.96
N ARG A 126 6.63 4.36 -1.19
CA ARG A 126 7.61 4.09 -0.12
C ARG A 126 9.00 4.49 -0.57
N THR A 127 9.74 5.15 0.32
CA THR A 127 11.15 5.46 0.08
C THR A 127 11.95 4.16 -0.02
N SER A 128 12.46 3.89 -1.21
CA SER A 128 13.13 2.64 -1.54
C SER A 128 14.52 2.84 -2.15
N LEU A 129 14.90 4.09 -2.49
CA LEU A 129 16.25 4.40 -2.97
C LEU A 129 16.73 5.67 -2.27
N ILE A 130 17.86 5.57 -1.56
CA ILE A 130 18.43 6.68 -0.79
C ILE A 130 19.88 6.94 -1.15
N ALA A 131 20.29 8.20 -1.18
CA ALA A 131 21.67 8.57 -1.38
C ALA A 131 22.54 8.13 -0.19
N ALA A 132 23.65 7.47 -0.47
CA ALA A 132 24.53 6.89 0.56
C ALA A 132 25.25 7.95 1.41
N ASP A 133 25.46 9.16 0.86
CA ASP A 133 26.12 10.30 1.49
C ASP A 133 25.19 11.12 2.41
N VAL A 134 23.90 10.82 2.45
CA VAL A 134 22.92 11.43 3.37
C VAL A 134 22.72 10.53 4.58
N ASP A 135 22.67 11.14 5.75
CA ASP A 135 22.53 10.40 7.02
C ASP A 135 21.07 9.98 7.28
N TRP A 136 20.62 9.03 6.49
CA TRP A 136 19.32 8.39 6.66
C TRP A 136 19.39 7.36 7.78
N ALA A 137 18.36 7.32 8.62
CA ALA A 137 18.16 6.32 9.65
C ALA A 137 16.70 5.88 9.73
N TYR A 138 16.49 4.62 10.07
CA TYR A 138 15.16 4.10 10.40
C TYR A 138 14.77 4.48 11.83
N VAL A 139 13.54 4.92 11.99
CA VAL A 139 12.92 5.33 13.27
C VAL A 139 11.58 4.63 13.45
N GLY A 140 11.26 4.24 14.68
CA GLY A 140 10.02 3.55 15.06
C GLY A 140 10.26 2.12 15.52
N VAL A 141 9.41 1.63 16.40
CA VAL A 141 9.53 0.25 16.94
C VAL A 141 8.96 -0.78 15.99
N LEU A 142 7.97 -0.38 15.20
CA LEU A 142 7.29 -1.17 14.19
C LEU A 142 6.85 -0.25 13.04
N HIS A 143 6.78 -0.78 11.81
CA HIS A 143 6.51 0.03 10.62
C HIS A 143 7.43 1.26 10.55
N GLU A 144 8.69 1.00 10.79
CA GLU A 144 9.76 1.98 10.81
C GLU A 144 9.82 2.77 9.49
N TYR A 145 10.15 4.03 9.58
CA TYR A 145 10.29 4.92 8.44
C TYR A 145 11.68 5.57 8.42
N LEU A 146 12.08 5.98 7.23
CA LEU A 146 13.36 6.68 7.04
C LEU A 146 13.23 8.16 7.39
N GLN A 147 14.20 8.64 8.16
CA GLN A 147 14.36 10.04 8.53
C GLN A 147 15.79 10.48 8.29
N CYS A 148 16.01 11.74 7.92
CA CYS A 148 17.32 12.35 7.91
C CYS A 148 17.26 13.76 8.53
N ALA A 149 18.40 14.24 9.03
CA ALA A 149 18.49 15.54 9.69
C ALA A 149 18.11 16.72 8.77
N GLN A 150 18.33 16.58 7.46
CA GLN A 150 18.01 17.57 6.43
C GLN A 150 16.52 17.63 6.08
N GLN A 151 15.68 16.77 6.64
CA GLN A 151 14.25 16.65 6.34
C GLN A 151 13.96 16.57 4.83
N ALA A 152 14.83 15.87 4.09
CA ALA A 152 14.70 15.72 2.66
C ALA A 152 13.40 15.00 2.28
N VAL A 153 12.68 15.54 1.31
CA VAL A 153 11.44 14.94 0.80
C VAL A 153 11.79 14.03 -0.38
N PRO A 154 11.44 12.74 -0.33
CA PRO A 154 11.66 11.83 -1.44
C PRO A 154 10.83 12.22 -2.66
N THR A 155 11.37 11.96 -3.84
CA THR A 155 10.70 12.17 -5.13
C THR A 155 10.26 10.84 -5.70
N LEU A 156 9.04 10.74 -6.24
CA LEU A 156 8.59 9.51 -6.90
C LEU A 156 9.46 9.23 -8.12
N LEU A 157 10.04 8.03 -8.21
CA LEU A 157 10.78 7.57 -9.39
C LEU A 157 9.81 6.84 -10.33
N PRO A 158 9.49 7.43 -11.49
CA PRO A 158 8.52 6.85 -12.40
C PRO A 158 9.10 5.65 -13.16
N GLY A 159 8.23 4.80 -13.69
CA GLY A 159 8.58 3.74 -14.61
C GLY A 159 8.99 2.41 -13.97
N LEU A 160 8.96 2.31 -12.65
CA LEU A 160 9.14 1.04 -11.93
C LEU A 160 8.16 0.91 -10.77
N SER A 161 7.90 -0.30 -10.33
CA SER A 161 7.11 -0.58 -9.14
C SER A 161 7.68 -1.75 -8.35
N VAL A 162 7.25 -1.89 -7.11
CA VAL A 162 7.59 -3.03 -6.26
C VAL A 162 6.31 -3.79 -5.94
N ARG A 163 6.27 -5.06 -6.30
CA ARG A 163 5.19 -5.96 -5.89
C ARG A 163 5.47 -6.48 -4.49
N VAL A 164 4.57 -6.15 -3.58
CA VAL A 164 4.58 -6.65 -2.21
C VAL A 164 3.77 -7.94 -2.14
N ARG A 165 4.34 -8.99 -1.57
CA ARG A 165 3.66 -10.25 -1.30
C ARG A 165 3.88 -10.62 0.16
N ALA A 166 2.81 -10.77 0.93
CA ALA A 166 2.90 -11.13 2.34
C ALA A 166 3.26 -12.63 2.52
N GLU A 167 4.38 -13.06 1.91
CA GLU A 167 4.83 -14.47 1.88
C GLU A 167 6.07 -14.72 2.76
N GLY A 168 6.66 -13.67 3.33
CA GLY A 168 7.85 -13.74 4.20
C GLY A 168 7.59 -14.54 5.48
N ALA A 169 8.67 -14.93 6.17
CA ALA A 169 8.61 -15.77 7.38
C ALA A 169 7.69 -15.18 8.45
N ARG A 170 7.74 -13.86 8.66
CA ARG A 170 6.88 -13.17 9.64
C ARG A 170 5.40 -13.25 9.29
N SER A 171 5.04 -13.23 8.01
CA SER A 171 3.65 -13.30 7.56
C SER A 171 3.00 -14.66 7.84
N ARG A 172 3.81 -15.69 8.07
CA ARG A 172 3.37 -17.05 8.44
C ARG A 172 3.04 -17.21 9.93
N ASN A 173 3.40 -16.21 10.78
CA ASN A 173 3.05 -16.25 12.21
C ASN A 173 1.58 -15.86 12.41
N PRO A 174 0.71 -16.77 12.88
CA PRO A 174 -0.73 -16.47 13.07
C PRO A 174 -0.99 -15.43 14.17
N ARG A 175 -0.03 -15.20 15.06
CA ARG A 175 -0.14 -14.21 16.14
C ARG A 175 0.49 -12.86 15.80
N LYS A 176 1.01 -12.71 14.58
CA LYS A 176 1.76 -11.51 14.15
C LYS A 176 1.10 -10.20 14.59
N PHE A 177 -0.19 -10.05 14.30
CA PHE A 177 -0.89 -8.79 14.57
C PHE A 177 -1.15 -8.53 16.06
N HIS A 178 -1.37 -9.57 16.85
CA HIS A 178 -1.45 -9.43 18.30
C HIS A 178 -0.09 -9.07 18.93
N ASP A 179 0.98 -9.69 18.43
CA ASP A 179 2.34 -9.39 18.89
C ASP A 179 2.73 -7.95 18.50
N ASP A 180 2.33 -7.50 17.32
CA ASP A 180 2.52 -6.12 16.84
C ASP A 180 1.76 -5.12 17.72
N ALA A 181 0.49 -5.40 18.03
CA ALA A 181 -0.32 -4.56 18.91
C ALA A 181 0.31 -4.43 20.30
N ALA A 182 0.78 -5.53 20.89
CA ALA A 182 1.41 -5.52 22.21
C ALA A 182 2.70 -4.66 22.24
N LEU A 183 3.51 -4.71 21.18
CA LEU A 183 4.71 -3.86 21.05
C LEU A 183 4.34 -2.37 20.98
N LEU A 184 3.32 -2.03 20.17
CA LEU A 184 2.86 -0.65 20.00
C LEU A 184 2.19 -0.10 21.25
N GLU A 185 1.46 -0.93 22.01
CA GLU A 185 0.93 -0.54 23.32
C GLU A 185 2.04 -0.16 24.30
N VAL A 186 3.14 -0.93 24.31
CA VAL A 186 4.30 -0.62 25.18
C VAL A 186 4.97 0.68 24.71
N ALA A 187 5.10 0.91 23.42
CA ALA A 187 5.66 2.15 22.86
C ALA A 187 4.79 3.36 23.24
N LEU A 188 3.47 3.27 23.06
CA LEU A 188 2.51 4.33 23.38
C LEU A 188 2.38 4.62 24.90
N LYS A 189 2.74 3.68 25.79
CA LYS A 189 2.86 3.98 27.21
C LYS A 189 4.04 4.92 27.51
N ARG A 190 5.08 4.91 26.66
CA ARG A 190 6.27 5.78 26.80
C ARG A 190 6.09 7.10 26.08
N ASP A 191 5.44 7.08 24.92
CA ASP A 191 5.14 8.24 24.09
C ASP A 191 3.67 8.22 23.64
N PRO A 192 2.73 8.69 24.50
CA PRO A 192 1.29 8.64 24.24
C PRO A 192 0.84 9.51 23.06
N ASP A 193 1.67 10.48 22.65
CA ASP A 193 1.36 11.44 21.59
C ASP A 193 1.92 11.00 20.22
N ASN A 194 2.54 9.83 20.14
CA ASN A 194 3.02 9.27 18.88
C ASN A 194 1.86 8.83 17.99
N SER A 195 1.46 9.72 17.09
CA SER A 195 0.31 9.50 16.19
C SER A 195 0.54 8.35 15.21
N ARG A 196 1.80 8.09 14.82
CA ARG A 196 2.15 6.99 13.92
C ARG A 196 2.02 5.64 14.62
N ASP A 197 2.56 5.49 15.83
CA ASP A 197 2.39 4.25 16.58
C ASP A 197 0.91 4.00 16.91
N GLN A 198 0.13 5.05 17.18
CA GLN A 198 -1.32 4.96 17.36
C GLN A 198 -2.04 4.49 16.09
N PHE A 199 -1.58 4.94 14.90
CA PHE A 199 -2.12 4.50 13.61
C PHE A 199 -1.88 3.01 13.38
N TYR A 200 -0.66 2.54 13.61
CA TYR A 200 -0.31 1.13 13.42
C TYR A 200 -0.88 0.21 14.49
N LEU A 201 -1.09 0.71 15.72
CA LEU A 201 -1.84 -0.02 16.74
C LEU A 201 -3.28 -0.29 16.27
N ALA A 202 -3.94 0.73 15.71
CA ALA A 202 -5.29 0.57 15.17
C ALA A 202 -5.35 -0.44 14.02
N GLN A 203 -4.36 -0.43 13.11
CA GLN A 203 -4.25 -1.43 12.04
C GLN A 203 -3.99 -2.83 12.59
N SER A 204 -3.09 -2.97 13.56
CA SER A 204 -2.78 -4.26 14.18
C SER A 204 -4.01 -4.89 14.83
N TYR A 205 -4.81 -4.11 15.55
CA TYR A 205 -6.09 -4.60 16.10
C TYR A 205 -7.07 -5.00 15.00
N ARG A 206 -7.21 -4.19 13.95
CA ARG A 206 -8.09 -4.51 12.81
C ARG A 206 -7.68 -5.84 12.15
N ASP A 207 -6.40 -6.02 11.90
CA ASP A 207 -5.86 -7.17 11.20
C ASP A 207 -5.83 -8.43 12.11
N ALA A 208 -5.81 -8.22 13.44
CA ALA A 208 -6.04 -9.28 14.43
C ALA A 208 -7.53 -9.68 14.57
N GLY A 209 -8.46 -8.90 13.97
CA GLY A 209 -9.90 -9.13 14.12
C GLY A 209 -10.52 -8.52 15.38
N GLU A 210 -9.76 -7.77 16.15
CA GLU A 210 -10.18 -7.09 17.39
C GLU A 210 -10.94 -5.80 17.05
N THR A 211 -12.15 -5.94 16.51
CA THR A 211 -12.91 -4.86 15.84
C THR A 211 -13.20 -3.66 16.75
N ASP A 212 -13.60 -3.88 18.02
CA ASP A 212 -13.91 -2.80 18.97
C ASP A 212 -12.64 -2.05 19.39
N ALA A 213 -11.54 -2.77 19.63
CA ALA A 213 -10.24 -2.19 19.94
C ALA A 213 -9.72 -1.36 18.76
N ALA A 214 -9.86 -1.87 17.53
CA ALA A 214 -9.50 -1.17 16.31
C ALA A 214 -10.29 0.13 16.16
N LEU A 215 -11.62 0.09 16.34
CA LEU A 215 -12.48 1.28 16.26
C LEU A 215 -12.01 2.35 17.24
N SER A 216 -11.82 1.98 18.51
CA SER A 216 -11.35 2.89 19.57
C SER A 216 -9.98 3.48 19.25
N ALA A 217 -9.06 2.67 18.74
CA ALA A 217 -7.71 3.09 18.39
C ALA A 217 -7.70 4.04 17.18
N TYR A 218 -8.51 3.78 16.13
CA TYR A 218 -8.66 4.68 14.99
C TYR A 218 -9.33 6.01 15.37
N GLN A 219 -10.34 5.99 16.24
CA GLN A 219 -10.96 7.23 16.78
C GLN A 219 -9.93 8.09 17.50
N ARG A 220 -9.08 7.47 18.32
CA ARG A 220 -7.98 8.16 18.98
C ARG A 220 -6.98 8.74 17.97
N ARG A 221 -6.55 7.95 16.96
CA ARG A 221 -5.67 8.44 15.89
C ARG A 221 -6.26 9.63 15.13
N ALA A 222 -7.56 9.58 14.79
CA ALA A 222 -8.26 10.64 14.07
C ALA A 222 -8.28 11.97 14.84
N ALA A 223 -8.25 11.93 16.18
CA ALA A 223 -8.20 13.10 17.05
C ALA A 223 -6.77 13.66 17.23
N MET A 224 -5.72 12.89 16.89
CA MET A 224 -4.33 13.32 17.05
C MET A 224 -3.86 14.17 15.85
N PRO A 225 -2.90 15.10 16.08
CA PRO A 225 -2.19 15.77 15.00
C PRO A 225 -1.31 14.77 14.23
N GLY A 226 -0.64 15.25 13.18
CA GLY A 226 0.32 14.46 12.41
C GLY A 226 -0.04 14.39 10.94
N TRP A 227 0.35 13.32 10.26
CA TRP A 227 0.16 13.21 8.82
C TRP A 227 -1.32 13.12 8.45
N ASP A 228 -1.80 14.07 7.62
CA ASP A 228 -3.21 14.20 7.28
C ASP A 228 -3.79 13.00 6.52
N GLU A 229 -2.96 12.30 5.74
CA GLU A 229 -3.42 11.09 5.03
C GLU A 229 -3.69 9.93 6.01
N GLU A 230 -2.86 9.75 7.04
CA GLU A 230 -3.13 8.78 8.11
C GLU A 230 -4.39 9.17 8.92
N ARG A 231 -4.58 10.48 9.18
CA ARG A 231 -5.77 10.96 9.87
C ARG A 231 -7.04 10.67 9.07
N TRP A 232 -7.02 10.98 7.77
CA TRP A 232 -8.14 10.66 6.88
C TRP A 232 -8.40 9.16 6.81
N TYR A 233 -7.35 8.35 6.63
CA TYR A 233 -7.51 6.90 6.57
C TYR A 233 -8.07 6.33 7.88
N ALA A 234 -7.67 6.88 9.04
CA ALA A 234 -8.24 6.53 10.32
C ALA A 234 -9.75 6.83 10.37
N LEU A 235 -10.19 7.99 9.87
CA LEU A 235 -11.62 8.34 9.77
C LEU A 235 -12.38 7.41 8.82
N LEU A 236 -11.82 7.04 7.69
CA LEU A 236 -12.42 6.05 6.80
C LEU A 236 -12.58 4.69 7.50
N GLN A 237 -11.56 4.23 8.24
CA GLN A 237 -11.65 2.99 9.01
C GLN A 237 -12.68 3.10 10.15
N VAL A 238 -12.80 4.25 10.81
CA VAL A 238 -13.86 4.50 11.80
C VAL A 238 -15.23 4.31 11.14
N ALA A 239 -15.46 4.85 9.94
CA ALA A 239 -16.73 4.70 9.24
C ALA A 239 -17.03 3.22 8.90
N LEU A 240 -16.05 2.51 8.33
CA LEU A 240 -16.19 1.10 7.96
C LEU A 240 -16.42 0.19 9.19
N LEU A 241 -15.70 0.43 10.28
CA LEU A 241 -15.84 -0.36 11.50
C LEU A 241 -17.16 -0.02 12.24
N THR A 242 -17.60 1.24 12.22
CA THR A 242 -18.91 1.64 12.74
C THR A 242 -20.03 0.99 11.93
N GLU A 243 -19.91 0.96 10.60
CA GLU A 243 -20.85 0.21 9.75
C GLU A 243 -20.89 -1.28 10.14
N ARG A 244 -19.74 -1.91 10.28
CA ARG A 244 -19.63 -3.33 10.61
C ARG A 244 -20.25 -3.67 11.97
N LEU A 245 -20.02 -2.84 12.98
CA LEU A 245 -20.45 -3.09 14.37
C LEU A 245 -21.89 -2.63 14.63
N HIS A 246 -22.28 -1.53 14.00
CA HIS A 246 -23.50 -0.80 14.38
C HIS A 246 -24.40 -0.42 13.19
N GLY A 247 -24.11 -0.90 11.98
CA GLY A 247 -24.80 -0.47 10.75
C GLY A 247 -26.31 -0.63 10.78
N GLU A 248 -26.82 -1.68 11.43
CA GLU A 248 -28.27 -1.91 11.58
C GLU A 248 -28.88 -1.08 12.71
N SER A 249 -28.18 -0.94 13.83
CA SER A 249 -28.69 -0.29 15.06
C SER A 249 -28.50 1.21 15.09
N GLN A 250 -27.46 1.73 14.44
CA GLN A 250 -27.07 3.15 14.49
C GLN A 250 -26.71 3.73 13.11
N PRO A 251 -27.63 3.70 12.12
CA PRO A 251 -27.34 4.15 10.77
C PRO A 251 -26.91 5.63 10.68
N ALA A 252 -27.39 6.48 11.58
CA ALA A 252 -26.98 7.88 11.64
C ALA A 252 -25.51 8.02 12.02
N ALA A 253 -24.99 7.22 12.96
CA ALA A 253 -23.58 7.24 13.34
C ALA A 253 -22.66 6.78 12.20
N VAL A 254 -23.11 5.82 11.38
CA VAL A 254 -22.39 5.40 10.16
C VAL A 254 -22.28 6.55 9.17
N LEU A 255 -23.40 7.24 8.89
CA LEU A 255 -23.42 8.38 7.96
C LEU A 255 -22.54 9.53 8.46
N ASP A 256 -22.61 9.85 9.74
CA ASP A 256 -21.76 10.89 10.36
C ASP A 256 -20.28 10.55 10.20
N ALA A 257 -19.90 9.28 10.40
CA ALA A 257 -18.51 8.84 10.25
C ALA A 257 -18.04 8.96 8.80
N TYR A 258 -18.83 8.52 7.80
CA TYR A 258 -18.51 8.72 6.39
C TYR A 258 -18.42 10.22 6.04
N GLN A 259 -19.35 11.03 6.55
CA GLN A 259 -19.33 12.47 6.29
C GLN A 259 -18.07 13.14 6.86
N GLN A 260 -17.62 12.76 8.05
CA GLN A 260 -16.39 13.27 8.66
C GLN A 260 -15.17 12.90 7.83
N ALA A 261 -15.08 11.63 7.37
CA ALA A 261 -14.00 11.17 6.51
C ALA A 261 -13.98 11.96 5.19
N TYR A 262 -15.12 12.11 4.52
CA TYR A 262 -15.23 12.87 3.27
C TYR A 262 -14.85 14.35 3.43
N GLN A 263 -15.37 15.03 4.46
CA GLN A 263 -15.05 16.44 4.72
C GLN A 263 -13.55 16.67 5.01
N THR A 264 -12.89 15.68 5.62
CA THR A 264 -11.47 15.79 5.94
C THR A 264 -10.59 15.74 4.70
N ARG A 265 -10.99 14.93 3.68
CA ARG A 265 -10.20 14.78 2.44
C ARG A 265 -11.11 14.50 1.23
N PRO A 266 -11.77 15.54 0.68
CA PRO A 266 -12.75 15.36 -0.40
C PRO A 266 -12.14 14.97 -1.75
N SER A 267 -10.81 15.01 -1.87
CA SER A 267 -10.06 14.52 -3.04
C SER A 267 -9.92 12.99 -3.08
N ARG A 268 -10.37 12.26 -2.03
CA ARG A 268 -10.33 10.81 -1.95
C ARG A 268 -11.69 10.22 -2.30
N ALA A 269 -11.74 9.42 -3.36
CA ALA A 269 -12.97 8.81 -3.88
C ALA A 269 -13.50 7.68 -2.99
N GLU A 270 -12.62 7.00 -2.24
CA GLU A 270 -12.92 5.80 -1.46
C GLU A 270 -14.08 6.01 -0.50
N THR A 271 -14.11 7.15 0.19
CA THR A 271 -15.17 7.45 1.16
C THR A 271 -16.56 7.48 0.50
N LEU A 272 -16.68 8.13 -0.65
CA LEU A 272 -17.97 8.22 -1.37
C LEU A 272 -18.34 6.89 -2.04
N VAL A 273 -17.39 6.11 -2.50
CA VAL A 273 -17.63 4.76 -3.05
C VAL A 273 -18.21 3.85 -1.96
N GLU A 274 -17.58 3.83 -0.77
CA GLU A 274 -18.08 3.03 0.34
C GLU A 274 -19.44 3.52 0.85
N GLN A 275 -19.66 4.82 0.90
CA GLN A 275 -20.96 5.38 1.26
C GLN A 275 -22.06 5.04 0.22
N ALA A 276 -21.72 5.04 -1.08
CA ALA A 276 -22.62 4.61 -2.14
C ALA A 276 -23.00 3.13 -1.98
N ARG A 277 -22.01 2.28 -1.75
CA ARG A 277 -22.20 0.85 -1.44
C ARG A 277 -23.12 0.66 -0.22
N TRP A 278 -22.87 1.39 0.85
CA TRP A 278 -23.68 1.30 2.08
C TRP A 278 -25.14 1.67 1.84
N HIS A 279 -25.43 2.78 1.14
CA HIS A 279 -26.78 3.18 0.74
C HIS A 279 -27.44 2.13 -0.18
N ARG A 280 -26.70 1.59 -1.16
CA ARG A 280 -27.23 0.55 -2.06
C ARG A 280 -27.64 -0.71 -1.30
N LEU A 281 -26.83 -1.19 -0.36
CA LEU A 281 -27.16 -2.36 0.46
C LEU A 281 -28.42 -2.17 1.30
N ARG A 282 -28.79 -0.92 1.59
CA ARG A 282 -30.02 -0.54 2.29
C ARG A 282 -31.17 -0.18 1.35
N SER A 283 -30.99 -0.37 0.04
CA SER A 283 -31.96 0.03 -0.99
C SER A 283 -32.28 1.55 -1.02
N GLU A 284 -31.37 2.37 -0.50
CA GLU A 284 -31.46 3.83 -0.49
C GLU A 284 -30.85 4.38 -1.80
N PHE A 285 -31.38 3.93 -2.95
CA PHE A 285 -30.77 4.14 -4.26
C PHE A 285 -30.57 5.60 -4.66
N PRO A 286 -31.47 6.57 -4.34
CA PRO A 286 -31.21 7.97 -4.65
C PRO A 286 -29.95 8.52 -3.95
N ALA A 287 -29.72 8.15 -2.69
CA ALA A 287 -28.52 8.54 -1.95
C ALA A 287 -27.28 7.85 -2.51
N ALA A 288 -27.36 6.54 -2.80
CA ALA A 288 -26.31 5.80 -3.47
C ALA A 288 -25.89 6.46 -4.80
N LEU A 289 -26.87 6.88 -5.61
CA LEU A 289 -26.64 7.53 -6.89
C LEU A 289 -25.89 8.86 -6.75
N LEU A 290 -26.26 9.68 -5.76
CA LEU A 290 -25.56 10.94 -5.48
C LEU A 290 -24.07 10.70 -5.12
N CYS A 291 -23.82 9.77 -4.21
CA CYS A 291 -22.45 9.44 -3.77
C CYS A 291 -21.62 8.86 -4.91
N ALA A 292 -22.16 7.91 -5.68
CA ALA A 292 -21.45 7.26 -6.77
C ALA A 292 -21.11 8.23 -7.93
N ARG A 293 -22.04 9.12 -8.29
CA ARG A 293 -21.80 10.19 -9.27
C ARG A 293 -20.64 11.10 -8.84
N ALA A 294 -20.67 11.53 -7.58
CA ALA A 294 -19.63 12.39 -7.04
C ALA A 294 -18.27 11.66 -6.99
N ALA A 295 -18.26 10.40 -6.53
CA ALA A 295 -17.05 9.58 -6.49
C ALA A 295 -16.38 9.42 -7.86
N ALA A 296 -17.18 9.11 -8.90
CA ALA A 296 -16.69 8.90 -10.26
C ALA A 296 -16.14 10.16 -10.96
N GLN A 297 -16.33 11.33 -10.37
CA GLN A 297 -15.78 12.60 -10.86
C GLN A 297 -14.49 13.01 -10.16
N ILE A 298 -14.13 12.34 -9.06
CA ILE A 298 -12.88 12.61 -8.35
C ILE A 298 -11.73 11.99 -9.16
N PRO A 299 -10.74 12.80 -9.60
CA PRO A 299 -9.57 12.27 -10.30
C PRO A 299 -8.71 11.43 -9.36
N LEU A 300 -7.84 10.59 -9.93
CA LEU A 300 -6.84 9.89 -9.14
C LEU A 300 -6.04 10.88 -8.30
N THR A 301 -5.95 10.61 -7.01
CA THR A 301 -5.26 11.46 -6.05
C THR A 301 -3.74 11.36 -6.17
N ASP A 302 -3.03 12.43 -5.81
CA ASP A 302 -1.57 12.45 -5.65
C ASP A 302 -1.12 12.00 -4.24
N ASP A 303 -2.03 11.53 -3.41
CA ASP A 303 -1.73 10.99 -2.08
C ASP A 303 -0.80 9.78 -2.15
N ARG A 304 -0.16 9.49 -1.02
CA ARG A 304 0.86 8.44 -0.93
C ARG A 304 0.41 7.23 -0.12
N LEU A 305 -0.60 7.39 0.75
CA LEU A 305 -1.02 6.35 1.70
C LEU A 305 -2.26 5.60 1.21
N PHE A 306 -2.13 4.28 1.03
CA PHE A 306 -3.21 3.31 0.83
C PHE A 306 -4.32 3.77 -0.13
N ILE A 307 -3.96 4.01 -1.39
CA ILE A 307 -4.91 4.39 -2.44
C ILE A 307 -5.58 3.12 -2.98
N ASP A 308 -6.90 3.02 -2.83
CA ASP A 308 -7.69 1.98 -3.50
C ASP A 308 -7.97 2.40 -4.95
N LEU A 309 -7.12 1.94 -5.87
CA LEU A 309 -7.20 2.26 -7.30
C LEU A 309 -8.55 1.83 -7.91
N ALA A 310 -9.20 0.79 -7.38
CA ALA A 310 -10.49 0.32 -7.85
C ALA A 310 -11.59 1.38 -7.66
N CYS A 311 -11.48 2.22 -6.62
CA CYS A 311 -12.42 3.31 -6.36
C CYS A 311 -12.34 4.42 -7.42
N TYR A 312 -11.18 4.62 -8.05
CA TYR A 312 -10.98 5.58 -9.15
C TYR A 312 -11.25 4.96 -10.53
N GLY A 313 -11.50 3.67 -10.56
CA GLY A 313 -11.79 2.90 -11.76
C GLY A 313 -13.22 2.35 -11.75
N TRP A 314 -13.30 1.03 -11.64
CA TRP A 314 -14.54 0.28 -11.85
C TRP A 314 -15.55 0.39 -10.71
N ARG A 315 -15.13 0.51 -9.42
CA ARG A 315 -16.06 0.46 -8.28
C ARG A 315 -17.05 1.63 -8.26
N ALA A 316 -16.58 2.86 -8.50
CA ALA A 316 -17.45 4.03 -8.56
C ALA A 316 -18.48 3.91 -9.71
N LEU A 317 -18.05 3.41 -10.88
CA LEU A 317 -18.93 3.21 -12.03
C LEU A 317 -19.93 2.08 -11.80
N ASP A 318 -19.53 1.01 -11.14
CA ASP A 318 -20.42 -0.09 -10.80
C ASP A 318 -21.55 0.35 -9.84
N GLU A 319 -21.20 1.00 -8.73
CA GLU A 319 -22.19 1.57 -7.82
C GLU A 319 -23.12 2.58 -8.52
N TRP A 320 -22.58 3.41 -9.41
CA TRP A 320 -23.36 4.36 -10.18
C TRP A 320 -24.34 3.65 -11.12
N SER A 321 -23.90 2.68 -11.89
CA SER A 321 -24.75 1.95 -12.82
C SER A 321 -25.91 1.25 -12.10
N ILE A 322 -25.63 0.60 -10.97
CA ILE A 322 -26.65 -0.09 -10.18
C ILE A 322 -27.68 0.93 -9.63
N ALA A 323 -27.21 1.99 -9.00
CA ALA A 323 -28.11 3.00 -8.41
C ALA A 323 -28.95 3.71 -9.46
N ALA A 324 -28.38 4.02 -10.64
CA ALA A 324 -29.10 4.63 -11.76
C ALA A 324 -30.24 3.75 -12.28
N TRP A 325 -30.02 2.43 -12.35
CA TRP A 325 -31.08 1.48 -12.73
C TRP A 325 -32.29 1.60 -11.79
N TYR A 326 -32.08 1.50 -10.49
CA TYR A 326 -33.16 1.54 -9.50
C TYR A 326 -33.81 2.93 -9.37
N CYS A 327 -33.11 4.00 -9.72
CA CYS A 327 -33.66 5.37 -9.78
C CYS A 327 -34.39 5.67 -11.09
N GLY A 328 -34.45 4.74 -12.05
CA GLY A 328 -35.07 4.97 -13.36
C GLY A 328 -34.23 5.85 -14.31
N CYS A 329 -32.98 6.18 -13.95
CA CYS A 329 -32.05 6.95 -14.79
C CYS A 329 -31.41 6.05 -15.84
N LEU A 330 -32.20 5.33 -16.65
CA LEU A 330 -31.74 4.21 -17.46
C LEU A 330 -30.72 4.61 -18.54
N ALA A 331 -30.92 5.74 -19.21
CA ALA A 331 -30.00 6.21 -20.25
C ALA A 331 -28.61 6.51 -19.66
N GLU A 332 -28.59 7.25 -18.55
CA GLU A 332 -27.37 7.55 -17.82
C GLU A 332 -26.66 6.27 -17.32
N GLY A 333 -27.43 5.36 -16.71
CA GLY A 333 -26.89 4.10 -16.23
C GLY A 333 -26.31 3.23 -17.35
N ALA A 334 -26.91 3.25 -18.54
CA ALA A 334 -26.38 2.55 -19.73
C ALA A 334 -25.04 3.16 -20.21
N GLU A 335 -24.93 4.49 -20.24
CA GLU A 335 -23.68 5.17 -20.57
C GLU A 335 -22.55 4.83 -19.57
N VAL A 336 -22.88 4.81 -18.28
CA VAL A 336 -21.93 4.44 -17.21
C VAL A 336 -21.53 2.97 -17.32
N MET A 337 -22.48 2.08 -17.62
CA MET A 337 -22.20 0.66 -17.86
C MET A 337 -21.24 0.48 -19.05
N GLN A 338 -21.42 1.24 -20.13
CA GLN A 338 -20.50 1.20 -21.28
C GLN A 338 -19.08 1.68 -20.91
N ARG A 339 -18.96 2.65 -19.98
CA ARG A 339 -17.66 3.09 -19.44
C ARG A 339 -17.04 1.99 -18.57
N LEU A 340 -17.84 1.35 -17.72
CA LEU A 340 -17.41 0.26 -16.85
C LEU A 340 -16.84 -0.93 -17.64
N LEU A 341 -17.46 -1.26 -18.77
CA LEU A 341 -16.98 -2.36 -19.64
C LEU A 341 -15.60 -2.09 -20.28
N ARG A 342 -15.19 -0.83 -20.38
CA ARG A 342 -13.83 -0.44 -20.84
C ARG A 342 -12.78 -0.45 -19.71
N LEU A 343 -13.22 -0.54 -18.46
CA LEU A 343 -12.38 -0.62 -17.26
C LEU A 343 -12.80 -1.87 -16.47
N PRO A 344 -12.49 -3.06 -16.97
CA PRO A 344 -13.05 -4.29 -16.44
C PRO A 344 -12.67 -4.49 -14.97
N PRO A 345 -13.64 -4.89 -14.13
CA PRO A 345 -13.37 -5.27 -12.75
C PRO A 345 -12.56 -6.57 -12.71
N PRO A 346 -12.01 -6.95 -11.55
CA PRO A 346 -11.37 -8.24 -11.35
C PRO A 346 -12.23 -9.41 -11.82
N SER A 347 -11.59 -10.49 -12.26
CA SER A 347 -12.28 -11.66 -12.87
C SER A 347 -13.42 -12.22 -12.01
N GLY A 348 -13.31 -12.16 -10.68
CA GLY A 348 -14.36 -12.60 -9.74
C GLY A 348 -15.64 -11.75 -9.79
N GLU A 349 -15.56 -10.48 -10.16
CA GLU A 349 -16.69 -9.56 -10.26
C GLU A 349 -17.36 -9.55 -11.65
N LEU A 350 -16.65 -10.01 -12.67
CA LEU A 350 -17.14 -10.01 -14.06
C LEU A 350 -18.51 -10.70 -14.24
N PRO A 351 -18.81 -11.87 -13.64
CA PRO A 351 -20.13 -12.50 -13.78
C PRO A 351 -21.26 -11.61 -13.29
N ARG A 352 -21.08 -10.92 -12.16
CA ARG A 352 -22.06 -10.01 -11.58
C ARG A 352 -22.28 -8.77 -12.46
N VAL A 353 -21.19 -8.16 -12.94
CA VAL A 353 -21.26 -6.98 -13.82
C VAL A 353 -21.91 -7.33 -15.15
N ARG A 354 -21.62 -8.52 -15.71
CA ARG A 354 -22.31 -9.01 -16.91
C ARG A 354 -23.81 -9.24 -16.68
N ALA A 355 -24.20 -9.75 -15.53
CA ALA A 355 -25.62 -9.87 -15.18
C ALA A 355 -26.30 -8.51 -15.13
N ASN A 356 -25.66 -7.49 -14.53
CA ASN A 356 -26.14 -6.12 -14.48
C ASN A 356 -26.28 -5.51 -15.90
N LEU A 357 -25.34 -5.77 -16.78
CA LEU A 357 -25.43 -5.40 -18.20
C LEU A 357 -26.69 -5.95 -18.86
N GLY A 358 -27.05 -7.20 -18.59
CA GLY A 358 -28.24 -7.86 -19.13
C GLY A 358 -29.54 -7.12 -18.78
N PHE A 359 -29.62 -6.47 -17.62
CA PHE A 359 -30.78 -5.63 -17.28
C PHE A 359 -30.94 -4.44 -18.23
N TYR A 360 -29.87 -3.73 -18.56
CA TYR A 360 -29.90 -2.61 -19.51
C TYR A 360 -30.22 -3.07 -20.94
N GLN A 361 -29.64 -4.18 -21.39
CA GLN A 361 -29.92 -4.77 -22.69
C GLN A 361 -31.40 -5.17 -22.83
N SER A 362 -32.01 -5.70 -21.75
CA SER A 362 -33.45 -6.04 -21.71
C SER A 362 -34.38 -4.83 -21.92
N ARG A 363 -33.87 -3.62 -21.71
CA ARG A 363 -34.56 -2.35 -21.92
C ARG A 363 -34.23 -1.72 -23.27
N GLY A 364 -33.54 -2.41 -24.15
CA GLY A 364 -33.24 -1.97 -25.54
C GLY A 364 -31.97 -1.12 -25.68
N PHE A 365 -31.13 -1.03 -24.63
CA PHE A 365 -29.83 -0.36 -24.75
C PHE A 365 -28.83 -1.30 -25.47
N ALA A 366 -28.28 -0.85 -26.61
CA ALA A 366 -27.23 -1.54 -27.32
C ALA A 366 -25.88 -1.28 -26.63
N LEU A 367 -25.46 -2.18 -25.74
CA LEU A 367 -24.20 -2.12 -25.04
C LEU A 367 -23.27 -3.24 -25.53
N GLU A 368 -22.11 -2.87 -26.04
CA GLU A 368 -21.13 -3.81 -26.60
C GLU A 368 -20.07 -4.15 -25.56
N VAL A 369 -19.80 -5.44 -25.40
CA VAL A 369 -18.66 -5.93 -24.62
C VAL A 369 -17.46 -5.97 -25.56
N ASP A 370 -16.51 -5.09 -25.38
CA ASP A 370 -15.23 -5.20 -26.09
C ASP A 370 -14.42 -6.37 -25.47
N VAL A 371 -14.42 -7.50 -26.17
CA VAL A 371 -13.75 -8.74 -25.73
C VAL A 371 -12.26 -8.76 -26.12
N SER A 372 -11.75 -7.74 -26.80
CA SER A 372 -10.39 -7.76 -27.40
C SER A 372 -9.24 -7.58 -26.41
N GLY A 373 -9.52 -7.34 -25.11
CA GLY A 373 -8.50 -7.04 -24.10
C GLY A 373 -8.31 -8.06 -22.96
N VAL A 374 -9.03 -9.18 -22.94
CA VAL A 374 -9.09 -10.07 -21.74
C VAL A 374 -8.10 -11.24 -21.76
N ASP A 375 -7.43 -11.51 -22.87
CA ASP A 375 -6.53 -12.69 -23.02
C ASP A 375 -5.02 -12.38 -22.87
N SER A 376 -4.64 -11.23 -22.31
CA SER A 376 -3.22 -10.89 -22.14
C SER A 376 -2.94 -10.10 -20.83
N ALA A 377 -3.20 -10.71 -19.67
CA ALA A 377 -2.66 -10.22 -18.40
C ALA A 377 -2.39 -11.40 -17.44
#